data_85738d63e94df34ddcc5a587c40aa945
#
_entry.id   85738d63e94df34ddcc5a587c40aa945
#
_cell.length_a   1.000
_cell.length_b   1.000
_cell.length_c   1.000
_cell.angle_alpha   90.00
_cell.angle_beta   90.00
_cell.angle_gamma   90.00
#
_symmetry.space_group_name_H-M   'P 1'
#
loop_
_entity.id
_entity.type
_entity.pdbx_description
1 polymer ?
#
loop_
_entity_poly.entity_id
_entity_poly.type
_entity_poly.pdbx_seq_one_letter_code
_entity_poly.pdbx_strand_id
1 'polypeptide(L)'
;MKKSVLIYLFALLPFTVGAQIKLNLNRNTPMQKLINAEMAINQLYVDTVDEKRLVEEAIRGMLGSLDPHSSYATKEEVKALQEPLNGNFEGIGVEYNMIEDTLLVIQPVVDGPSEKAGIMAGDRIVSVDGTPIAGVHMSKEEIMRRLRGPKGTKVRLGIRRQGFDEELQFRVTRDKIPVKSITATYMLRPGVGYIRIGNFGATTHEEFVKSLQKLQKLGMKSLVLDLQENGGGYMKAAVDVANEFLQRLDLIVYTDGRERSEFRAKGNGRFRVGSLIVLVDEYTASAAEIVTGAVQDQDRGLVVGRRTFGKGLVQRQITLPDTSMIRLTIAHYYTPAGRCIQKPYVKGKSEDYAMDMQNRLRRGELMNADSIHFADSLRYYTLRQHRTVYGGGGIMPDYFVPLDTTIYTRYHRALQARSVVLNANLRYVDDNRRELTEAYPTFDLFKQSFEIPKSVIDNIVEEGEKLDIKPQDKAEKKKTLDYMKLQLKALVARDLWGMDEYFAIMNESSPIVQAAIGLITNN
;
A
#
# COMPACT_ATOMS: atom_id res chain seq x y z
N MET A 1 -22.28 95.36 7.62
CA MET A 1 -22.42 93.93 7.94
C MET A 1 -22.49 93.12 6.66
N LYS A 2 -21.35 92.55 6.20
CA LYS A 2 -21.25 91.67 5.07
C LYS A 2 -20.53 90.43 5.54
N LYS A 3 -21.23 89.25 5.60
CA LYS A 3 -20.64 87.95 5.92
C LYS A 3 -19.98 87.38 4.69
N SER A 4 -18.65 87.23 4.71
CA SER A 4 -17.90 86.50 3.70
C SER A 4 -18.00 85.01 3.94
N VAL A 5 -18.48 84.32 2.94
CA VAL A 5 -18.48 82.85 2.91
C VAL A 5 -17.22 82.37 2.23
N LEU A 6 -16.34 81.71 2.96
CA LEU A 6 -15.10 81.09 2.45
C LEU A 6 -15.45 79.71 1.88
N ILE A 7 -15.37 79.61 0.55
CA ILE A 7 -15.55 78.34 -0.15
C ILE A 7 -14.20 77.60 -0.22
N TYR A 8 -14.05 76.53 0.51
CA TYR A 8 -12.90 75.61 0.33
C TYR A 8 -13.10 74.77 -0.91
N LEU A 9 -12.29 75.06 -1.92
CA LEU A 9 -12.18 74.26 -3.11
C LEU A 9 -11.28 73.04 -2.81
N PHE A 10 -11.87 71.90 -2.62
CA PHE A 10 -11.13 70.62 -2.57
C PHE A 10 -10.74 70.27 -4.01
N ALA A 11 -9.46 70.41 -4.32
CA ALA A 11 -8.90 69.92 -5.57
C ALA A 11 -8.81 68.41 -5.52
N LEU A 12 -9.74 67.71 -6.16
CA LEU A 12 -9.66 66.29 -6.49
C LEU A 12 -8.52 66.10 -7.51
N LEU A 13 -7.36 65.71 -7.04
CA LEU A 13 -6.32 65.12 -7.91
C LEU A 13 -6.80 63.75 -8.38
N PRO A 14 -6.89 63.48 -9.68
CA PRO A 14 -7.15 62.14 -10.15
C PRO A 14 -5.87 61.30 -9.94
N PHE A 15 -5.87 60.43 -8.97
CA PHE A 15 -4.91 59.33 -8.90
C PHE A 15 -5.18 58.38 -10.04
N THR A 16 -4.69 58.64 -11.22
CA THR A 16 -4.57 57.67 -12.30
C THR A 16 -3.32 56.83 -12.06
N VAL A 17 -3.39 55.88 -11.15
CA VAL A 17 -2.50 54.73 -11.20
C VAL A 17 -3.05 53.79 -12.28
N GLY A 18 -2.73 54.16 -13.52
CA GLY A 18 -3.00 53.31 -14.68
C GLY A 18 -1.97 52.19 -14.76
N ALA A 19 -2.08 51.17 -13.92
CA ALA A 19 -1.54 49.86 -14.26
C ALA A 19 -2.49 49.28 -15.33
N GLN A 20 -2.27 49.67 -16.62
CA GLN A 20 -2.92 49.01 -17.72
C GLN A 20 -2.41 47.57 -17.79
N ILE A 21 -3.17 46.66 -17.17
CA ILE A 21 -3.04 45.24 -17.44
C ILE A 21 -3.38 45.07 -18.92
N LYS A 22 -2.39 44.89 -19.77
CA LYS A 22 -2.59 44.45 -21.16
C LYS A 22 -2.99 42.98 -21.13
N LEU A 23 -4.23 42.70 -20.72
CA LEU A 23 -4.88 41.40 -20.96
C LEU A 23 -4.96 41.26 -22.49
N ASN A 24 -4.23 40.33 -23.05
CA ASN A 24 -4.23 40.05 -24.47
C ASN A 24 -5.52 39.34 -24.86
N LEU A 25 -6.64 40.09 -24.91
CA LEU A 25 -7.99 39.59 -25.11
C LEU A 25 -8.29 39.08 -26.53
N ASN A 26 -7.30 39.15 -27.44
CA ASN A 26 -7.49 38.92 -28.87
C ASN A 26 -7.51 37.43 -29.31
N ARG A 27 -7.40 36.46 -28.39
CA ARG A 27 -7.61 35.05 -28.69
C ARG A 27 -8.60 34.45 -27.69
N ASN A 28 -9.83 34.25 -28.12
CA ASN A 28 -10.90 33.70 -27.30
C ASN A 28 -10.78 32.15 -27.18
N THR A 29 -9.60 31.66 -26.80
CA THR A 29 -9.35 30.25 -26.56
C THR A 29 -9.51 29.93 -25.06
N PRO A 30 -9.97 28.71 -24.72
CA PRO A 30 -10.05 28.28 -23.30
C PRO A 30 -8.73 28.45 -22.54
N MET A 31 -7.59 28.19 -23.19
CA MET A 31 -6.26 28.39 -22.61
C MET A 31 -5.98 29.86 -22.27
N GLN A 32 -6.32 30.77 -23.20
CA GLN A 32 -6.12 32.23 -22.95
C GLN A 32 -7.00 32.71 -21.79
N LYS A 33 -8.23 32.17 -21.66
CA LYS A 33 -9.11 32.48 -20.53
C LYS A 33 -8.46 32.06 -19.20
N LEU A 34 -7.82 30.88 -19.14
CA LEU A 34 -7.14 30.40 -17.94
C LEU A 34 -5.95 31.29 -17.56
N ILE A 35 -5.10 31.63 -18.54
CA ILE A 35 -3.96 32.52 -18.35
C ILE A 35 -4.41 33.93 -17.86
N ASN A 36 -5.45 34.49 -18.50
CA ASN A 36 -5.98 35.79 -18.10
C ASN A 36 -6.56 35.80 -16.69
N ALA A 37 -7.20 34.70 -16.29
CA ALA A 37 -7.74 34.57 -14.93
C ALA A 37 -6.63 34.48 -13.89
N GLU A 38 -5.60 33.70 -14.15
CA GLU A 38 -4.41 33.58 -13.30
C GLU A 38 -3.69 34.93 -13.15
N MET A 39 -3.42 35.63 -14.25
CA MET A 39 -2.81 36.98 -14.23
C MET A 39 -3.68 37.97 -13.44
N ALA A 40 -5.00 37.95 -13.62
CA ALA A 40 -5.89 38.87 -12.91
C ALA A 40 -5.88 38.60 -11.40
N ILE A 41 -5.86 37.34 -10.97
CA ILE A 41 -5.79 36.96 -9.56
C ILE A 41 -4.48 37.46 -8.96
N ASN A 42 -3.35 37.17 -9.60
CA ASN A 42 -2.03 37.57 -9.10
C ASN A 42 -1.84 39.10 -9.01
N GLN A 43 -2.49 39.85 -9.90
CA GLN A 43 -2.30 41.30 -9.95
C GLN A 43 -3.34 42.12 -9.17
N LEU A 44 -4.55 41.58 -9.00
CA LEU A 44 -5.69 42.35 -8.49
C LEU A 44 -6.27 41.82 -7.18
N TYR A 45 -5.90 40.60 -6.76
CA TYR A 45 -6.42 40.08 -5.51
C TYR A 45 -5.91 40.89 -4.32
N VAL A 46 -6.76 41.11 -3.32
CA VAL A 46 -6.51 42.03 -2.20
C VAL A 46 -5.33 41.59 -1.31
N ASP A 47 -5.11 40.29 -1.18
CA ASP A 47 -4.01 39.74 -0.39
C ASP A 47 -2.91 39.16 -1.29
N THR A 48 -1.74 38.87 -0.71
CA THR A 48 -0.66 38.19 -1.41
C THR A 48 -1.05 36.78 -1.84
N VAL A 49 -0.82 36.41 -3.08
CA VAL A 49 -1.11 35.11 -3.66
C VAL A 49 0.17 34.29 -3.77
N ASP A 50 0.12 33.04 -3.32
CA ASP A 50 1.12 32.03 -3.67
C ASP A 50 0.78 31.47 -5.07
N GLU A 51 1.42 32.03 -6.09
CA GLU A 51 1.23 31.66 -7.50
C GLU A 51 1.43 30.17 -7.74
N LYS A 52 2.45 29.58 -7.13
CA LYS A 52 2.74 28.16 -7.27
C LYS A 52 1.56 27.30 -6.79
N ARG A 53 1.07 27.59 -5.59
CA ARG A 53 -0.07 26.89 -5.01
C ARG A 53 -1.34 27.10 -5.83
N LEU A 54 -1.57 28.30 -6.34
CA LEU A 54 -2.72 28.63 -7.18
C LEU A 54 -2.74 27.79 -8.46
N VAL A 55 -1.59 27.67 -9.15
CA VAL A 55 -1.44 26.87 -10.37
C VAL A 55 -1.60 25.38 -10.07
N GLU A 56 -1.03 24.88 -8.97
CA GLU A 56 -1.22 23.49 -8.53
C GLU A 56 -2.69 23.14 -8.28
N GLU A 57 -3.43 24.02 -7.59
CA GLU A 57 -4.88 23.83 -7.34
C GLU A 57 -5.71 23.88 -8.64
N ALA A 58 -5.34 24.76 -9.59
CA ALA A 58 -5.97 24.77 -10.89
C ALA A 58 -5.78 23.44 -11.66
N ILE A 59 -4.57 22.88 -11.63
CA ILE A 59 -4.27 21.57 -12.23
C ILE A 59 -5.08 20.47 -11.54
N ARG A 60 -5.13 20.47 -10.20
CA ARG A 60 -5.96 19.51 -9.41
C ARG A 60 -7.43 19.61 -9.79
N GLY A 61 -7.95 20.82 -9.93
CA GLY A 61 -9.33 21.07 -10.34
C GLY A 61 -9.63 20.53 -11.75
N MET A 62 -8.74 20.75 -12.72
CA MET A 62 -8.89 20.18 -14.07
C MET A 62 -8.88 18.65 -14.05
N LEU A 63 -7.95 18.03 -13.34
CA LEU A 63 -7.85 16.56 -13.26
C LEU A 63 -9.06 15.95 -12.53
N GLY A 64 -9.51 16.55 -11.45
CA GLY A 64 -10.66 16.09 -10.67
C GLY A 64 -11.97 16.09 -11.46
N SER A 65 -12.06 16.89 -12.53
CA SER A 65 -13.22 16.88 -13.44
C SER A 65 -13.27 15.70 -14.41
N LEU A 66 -12.17 14.93 -14.55
CA LEU A 66 -12.05 13.85 -15.54
C LEU A 66 -12.48 12.50 -14.97
N ASP A 67 -11.75 12.01 -13.97
CA ASP A 67 -11.96 10.71 -13.34
C ASP A 67 -11.35 10.70 -11.91
N PRO A 68 -11.71 9.72 -11.05
CA PRO A 68 -11.24 9.71 -9.67
C PRO A 68 -9.77 9.29 -9.48
N HIS A 69 -9.06 8.95 -10.55
CA HIS A 69 -7.68 8.45 -10.49
C HIS A 69 -6.65 9.38 -11.14
N SER A 70 -7.09 10.28 -12.03
CA SER A 70 -6.22 11.31 -12.58
C SER A 70 -5.86 12.30 -11.47
N SER A 71 -4.56 12.52 -11.25
CA SER A 71 -4.08 13.29 -10.11
C SER A 71 -2.80 14.07 -10.42
N TYR A 72 -2.59 15.16 -9.70
CA TYR A 72 -1.33 15.89 -9.63
C TYR A 72 -0.56 15.47 -8.38
N ALA A 73 0.74 15.38 -8.48
CA ALA A 73 1.64 15.14 -7.35
C ALA A 73 2.81 16.14 -7.40
N THR A 74 3.11 16.74 -6.24
CA THR A 74 4.31 17.58 -6.07
C THR A 74 5.58 16.72 -6.21
N LYS A 75 6.74 17.38 -6.34
CA LYS A 75 8.03 16.69 -6.42
C LYS A 75 8.26 15.73 -5.25
N GLU A 76 7.91 16.13 -4.05
CA GLU A 76 8.05 15.34 -2.83
C GLU A 76 7.12 14.13 -2.84
N GLU A 77 5.86 14.34 -3.22
CA GLU A 77 4.86 13.27 -3.37
C GLU A 77 5.26 12.27 -4.47
N VAL A 78 5.81 12.74 -5.59
CA VAL A 78 6.33 11.88 -6.67
C VAL A 78 7.39 10.93 -6.15
N LYS A 79 8.35 11.44 -5.37
CA LYS A 79 9.42 10.63 -4.79
C LYS A 79 8.84 9.54 -3.86
N ALA A 80 7.93 9.92 -2.98
CA ALA A 80 7.27 8.99 -2.04
C ALA A 80 6.46 7.90 -2.76
N LEU A 81 5.78 8.25 -3.86
CA LEU A 81 5.00 7.31 -4.68
C LEU A 81 5.87 6.35 -5.50
N GLN A 82 7.03 6.82 -5.99
CA GLN A 82 7.89 6.05 -6.89
C GLN A 82 8.86 5.12 -6.16
N GLU A 83 9.34 5.50 -4.98
CA GLU A 83 10.32 4.70 -4.22
C GLU A 83 9.87 3.23 -4.02
N PRO A 84 8.66 2.93 -3.52
CA PRO A 84 8.22 1.54 -3.35
C PRO A 84 8.09 0.79 -4.68
N LEU A 85 7.71 1.49 -5.76
CA LEU A 85 7.52 0.89 -7.08
C LEU A 85 8.86 0.67 -7.81
N ASN A 86 9.87 1.51 -7.54
CA ASN A 86 11.21 1.33 -8.09
C ASN A 86 12.00 0.22 -7.38
N GLY A 87 11.45 -0.35 -6.30
CA GLY A 87 12.05 -1.43 -5.52
C GLY A 87 13.26 -1.00 -4.70
N ASN A 88 13.47 0.29 -4.47
CA ASN A 88 14.52 0.79 -3.57
C ASN A 88 14.24 2.26 -3.15
N PHE A 89 14.81 2.64 -2.01
CA PHE A 89 14.95 4.03 -1.58
C PHE A 89 16.38 4.29 -1.09
N GLU A 90 16.75 5.55 -0.93
CA GLU A 90 18.08 5.91 -0.46
C GLU A 90 18.06 6.31 1.03
N GLY A 91 18.90 5.66 1.85
CA GLY A 91 18.92 5.90 3.29
C GLY A 91 19.88 4.98 4.05
N ILE A 92 19.65 4.82 5.34
CA ILE A 92 20.50 4.04 6.24
C ILE A 92 20.20 2.54 6.24
N GLY A 93 19.01 2.09 5.83
CA GLY A 93 18.65 0.67 5.77
C GLY A 93 18.40 0.02 7.13
N VAL A 94 17.34 0.47 7.81
CA VAL A 94 16.81 -0.15 9.03
C VAL A 94 15.30 -0.34 8.90
N GLU A 95 14.80 -1.46 9.41
CA GLU A 95 13.40 -1.61 9.77
C GLU A 95 13.23 -1.10 11.20
N TYR A 96 12.26 -0.24 11.44
CA TYR A 96 12.14 0.46 12.71
C TYR A 96 10.69 0.65 13.13
N ASN A 97 10.51 0.89 14.41
CA ASN A 97 9.25 1.39 14.95
C ASN A 97 9.50 2.52 15.96
N MET A 98 8.45 3.27 16.28
CA MET A 98 8.50 4.28 17.34
C MET A 98 7.94 3.69 18.62
N ILE A 99 8.72 3.73 19.70
CA ILE A 99 8.30 3.38 21.07
C ILE A 99 8.62 4.58 21.95
N GLU A 100 7.60 5.12 22.65
CA GLU A 100 7.79 6.20 23.64
C GLU A 100 8.68 7.34 23.12
N ASP A 101 8.31 7.88 21.97
CA ASP A 101 9.05 8.98 21.31
C ASP A 101 10.51 8.63 20.95
N THR A 102 10.83 7.34 20.77
CA THR A 102 12.16 6.86 20.43
C THR A 102 12.10 5.89 19.25
N LEU A 103 13.02 6.02 18.29
CA LEU A 103 13.14 5.11 17.16
C LEU A 103 13.88 3.83 17.60
N LEU A 104 13.15 2.71 17.66
CA LEU A 104 13.70 1.38 17.91
C LEU A 104 13.99 0.68 16.59
N VAL A 105 15.20 0.21 16.41
CA VAL A 105 15.59 -0.65 15.27
C VAL A 105 15.05 -2.06 15.51
N ILE A 106 14.10 -2.50 14.67
CA ILE A 106 13.60 -3.88 14.68
C ILE A 106 14.67 -4.81 14.13
N GLN A 107 15.20 -4.46 12.96
CA GLN A 107 16.37 -5.12 12.37
C GLN A 107 17.02 -4.21 11.31
N PRO A 108 18.35 -4.27 11.13
CA PRO A 108 19.00 -3.69 9.97
C PRO A 108 18.66 -4.51 8.72
N VAL A 109 18.62 -3.85 7.56
CA VAL A 109 18.48 -4.54 6.28
C VAL A 109 19.74 -5.33 5.99
N VAL A 110 19.59 -6.61 5.67
CA VAL A 110 20.70 -7.54 5.38
C VAL A 110 21.57 -6.98 4.25
N ASP A 111 22.88 -7.03 4.42
CA ASP A 111 23.88 -6.41 3.54
C ASP A 111 23.75 -4.89 3.38
N GLY A 112 22.91 -4.27 4.19
CA GLY A 112 22.63 -2.84 4.18
C GLY A 112 23.71 -2.00 4.88
N PRO A 113 23.64 -0.66 4.72
CA PRO A 113 24.64 0.24 5.30
C PRO A 113 24.63 0.28 6.82
N SER A 114 23.48 0.11 7.47
CA SER A 114 23.37 0.07 8.94
C SER A 114 23.98 -1.21 9.52
N GLU A 115 23.70 -2.35 8.92
CA GLU A 115 24.32 -3.63 9.33
C GLU A 115 25.83 -3.58 9.20
N LYS A 116 26.35 -3.07 8.06
CA LYS A 116 27.81 -2.88 7.84
C LYS A 116 28.45 -1.92 8.82
N ALA A 117 27.69 -0.97 9.33
CA ALA A 117 28.16 -0.05 10.37
C ALA A 117 28.11 -0.66 11.78
N GLY A 118 27.51 -1.84 11.97
CA GLY A 118 27.40 -2.53 13.26
C GLY A 118 26.16 -2.14 14.07
N ILE A 119 25.14 -1.56 13.43
CA ILE A 119 23.83 -1.34 14.06
C ILE A 119 23.10 -2.68 14.15
N MET A 120 22.43 -2.93 15.26
CA MET A 120 21.78 -4.19 15.61
C MET A 120 20.29 -4.00 15.89
N ALA A 121 19.57 -5.13 15.86
CA ALA A 121 18.19 -5.17 16.37
C ALA A 121 18.16 -4.82 17.86
N GLY A 122 17.20 -4.02 18.29
CA GLY A 122 17.11 -3.51 19.66
C GLY A 122 17.84 -2.19 19.90
N ASP A 123 18.64 -1.69 18.97
CA ASP A 123 19.27 -0.37 19.07
C ASP A 123 18.21 0.74 19.03
N ARG A 124 18.39 1.76 19.86
CA ARG A 124 17.56 2.97 19.86
C ARG A 124 18.34 4.13 19.25
N ILE A 125 17.88 4.65 18.11
CA ILE A 125 18.48 5.84 17.52
C ILE A 125 17.97 7.05 18.28
N VAL A 126 18.86 7.73 19.00
CA VAL A 126 18.50 8.86 19.87
C VAL A 126 18.96 10.20 19.34
N SER A 127 19.96 10.22 18.44
CA SER A 127 20.40 11.45 17.78
C SER A 127 20.83 11.21 16.34
N VAL A 128 20.70 12.25 15.49
CA VAL A 128 21.12 12.25 14.07
C VAL A 128 21.94 13.51 13.82
N ASP A 129 23.19 13.36 13.39
CA ASP A 129 24.17 14.45 13.17
C ASP A 129 24.28 15.41 14.36
N GLY A 130 24.18 14.85 15.59
CA GLY A 130 24.23 15.59 16.85
C GLY A 130 22.91 16.25 17.26
N THR A 131 21.85 16.15 16.46
CA THR A 131 20.51 16.63 16.83
C THR A 131 19.74 15.52 17.54
N PRO A 132 19.27 15.72 18.79
CA PRO A 132 18.40 14.76 19.47
C PRO A 132 17.11 14.54 18.67
N ILE A 133 16.69 13.27 18.56
CA ILE A 133 15.42 12.88 17.90
C ILE A 133 14.49 12.09 18.84
N ALA A 134 15.01 11.64 19.99
CA ALA A 134 14.25 10.92 21.01
C ALA A 134 13.92 11.85 22.17
N GLY A 135 12.70 11.73 22.75
CA GLY A 135 12.24 12.51 23.88
C GLY A 135 11.96 14.00 23.59
N VAL A 136 11.86 14.37 22.31
CA VAL A 136 11.66 15.76 21.84
C VAL A 136 10.41 15.95 21.00
N HIS A 137 9.55 14.93 20.92
CA HIS A 137 8.31 14.90 20.13
C HIS A 137 8.51 15.29 18.66
N MET A 138 9.65 14.88 18.06
CA MET A 138 9.93 15.09 16.65
C MET A 138 9.00 14.22 15.80
N SER A 139 8.40 14.79 14.75
CA SER A 139 7.51 14.01 13.88
C SER A 139 8.29 12.89 13.15
N LYS A 140 7.60 11.79 12.87
CA LYS A 140 8.18 10.66 12.14
C LYS A 140 8.72 11.07 10.77
N GLU A 141 8.02 11.96 10.08
CA GLU A 141 8.40 12.51 8.79
C GLU A 141 9.73 13.26 8.87
N GLU A 142 9.92 14.07 9.92
CA GLU A 142 11.15 14.81 10.16
C GLU A 142 12.32 13.88 10.49
N ILE A 143 12.10 12.88 11.35
CA ILE A 143 13.10 11.84 11.66
C ILE A 143 13.52 11.13 10.37
N MET A 144 12.55 10.71 9.55
CA MET A 144 12.83 10.03 8.28
C MET A 144 13.60 10.90 7.30
N ARG A 145 13.27 12.19 7.21
CA ARG A 145 14.00 13.14 6.36
C ARG A 145 15.47 13.24 6.74
N ARG A 146 15.81 13.13 8.04
CA ARG A 146 17.20 13.15 8.52
C ARG A 146 17.93 11.85 8.26
N LEU A 147 17.27 10.71 8.38
CA LEU A 147 17.85 9.39 8.14
C LEU A 147 18.04 9.07 6.65
N ARG A 148 17.12 9.54 5.80
CA ARG A 148 17.21 9.42 4.34
C ARG A 148 18.21 10.43 3.76
N GLY A 149 18.64 10.19 2.54
CA GLY A 149 19.50 11.10 1.79
C GLY A 149 20.23 10.39 0.66
N PRO A 150 20.89 11.12 -0.25
CA PRO A 150 21.51 10.57 -1.44
C PRO A 150 22.55 9.51 -1.10
N LYS A 151 22.60 8.45 -1.93
CA LYS A 151 23.63 7.40 -1.86
C LYS A 151 25.03 8.01 -1.79
N GLY A 152 25.88 7.47 -0.91
CA GLY A 152 27.26 7.90 -0.69
C GLY A 152 27.41 9.05 0.31
N THR A 153 26.32 9.74 0.71
CA THR A 153 26.37 10.71 1.80
C THR A 153 26.49 10.00 3.16
N LYS A 154 27.10 10.65 4.13
CA LYS A 154 27.32 10.10 5.47
C LYS A 154 26.38 10.75 6.47
N VAL A 155 25.93 9.96 7.44
CA VAL A 155 25.16 10.42 8.59
C VAL A 155 25.77 9.84 9.86
N ARG A 156 25.82 10.63 10.92
CA ARG A 156 26.27 10.19 12.25
C ARG A 156 25.03 9.92 13.11
N LEU A 157 24.97 8.72 13.68
CA LEU A 157 23.87 8.26 14.52
C LEU A 157 24.36 8.07 15.93
N GLY A 158 23.67 8.69 16.90
CA GLY A 158 23.80 8.37 18.30
C GLY A 158 22.82 7.26 18.68
N ILE A 159 23.33 6.21 19.27
CA ILE A 159 22.58 5.00 19.57
C ILE A 159 22.69 4.64 21.04
N ARG A 160 21.56 4.35 21.68
CA ARG A 160 21.50 3.64 22.96
C ARG A 160 21.28 2.16 22.70
N ARG A 161 22.18 1.34 23.23
CA ARG A 161 22.16 -0.13 23.13
C ARG A 161 22.07 -0.74 24.51
N GLN A 162 21.21 -1.74 24.68
CA GLN A 162 21.09 -2.47 25.95
C GLN A 162 22.45 -3.05 26.38
N GLY A 163 22.82 -2.87 27.65
CA GLY A 163 24.10 -3.29 28.18
C GLY A 163 25.27 -2.29 28.02
N PHE A 164 24.97 -1.09 27.48
CA PHE A 164 25.93 0.02 27.39
C PHE A 164 25.34 1.26 28.04
N ASP A 165 26.09 1.87 28.97
CA ASP A 165 25.62 3.07 29.71
C ASP A 165 25.73 4.34 28.86
N GLU A 166 26.70 4.39 27.94
CA GLU A 166 26.98 5.56 27.11
C GLU A 166 26.29 5.47 25.74
N GLU A 167 26.06 6.64 25.13
CA GLU A 167 25.59 6.75 23.75
C GLU A 167 26.71 6.33 22.78
N LEU A 168 26.47 5.29 22.00
CA LEU A 168 27.39 4.81 20.98
C LEU A 168 27.23 5.65 19.70
N GLN A 169 28.36 6.01 19.07
CA GLN A 169 28.38 6.79 17.84
C GLN A 169 28.69 5.93 16.63
N PHE A 170 27.78 5.90 15.67
CA PHE A 170 27.93 5.17 14.40
C PHE A 170 27.95 6.14 13.22
N ARG A 171 28.83 5.89 12.26
CA ARG A 171 28.86 6.62 10.98
C ARG A 171 28.36 5.70 9.88
N VAL A 172 27.19 6.00 9.36
CA VAL A 172 26.54 5.23 8.29
C VAL A 172 26.70 5.97 6.96
N THR A 173 27.18 5.26 5.92
CA THR A 173 27.18 5.79 4.55
C THR A 173 25.89 5.33 3.88
N ARG A 174 24.99 6.28 3.54
CA ARG A 174 23.70 5.96 2.92
C ARG A 174 23.88 5.23 1.59
N ASP A 175 22.99 4.30 1.31
CA ASP A 175 22.98 3.52 0.08
C ASP A 175 21.55 3.30 -0.41
N LYS A 176 21.40 2.66 -1.58
CA LYS A 176 20.12 2.15 -2.05
C LYS A 176 19.68 0.96 -1.22
N ILE A 177 18.53 1.10 -0.59
CA ILE A 177 17.94 0.08 0.28
C ILE A 177 16.86 -0.65 -0.51
N PRO A 178 16.96 -1.97 -0.74
CA PRO A 178 15.96 -2.71 -1.49
C PRO A 178 14.62 -2.74 -0.73
N VAL A 179 13.54 -2.53 -1.49
CA VAL A 179 12.16 -2.73 -1.03
C VAL A 179 11.61 -3.93 -1.76
N LYS A 180 11.39 -5.03 -1.04
CA LYS A 180 10.89 -6.25 -1.64
C LYS A 180 9.40 -6.15 -1.97
N SER A 181 9.04 -6.57 -3.18
CA SER A 181 7.65 -6.73 -3.59
C SER A 181 7.04 -8.05 -3.11
N ILE A 182 7.86 -9.09 -2.99
CA ILE A 182 7.46 -10.38 -2.44
C ILE A 182 7.62 -10.32 -0.93
N THR A 183 6.50 -10.36 -0.22
CA THR A 183 6.46 -10.21 1.24
C THR A 183 6.54 -11.54 1.99
N ALA A 184 6.19 -12.67 1.34
CA ALA A 184 6.37 -14.00 1.92
C ALA A 184 6.56 -15.08 0.84
N THR A 185 7.41 -16.08 1.13
CA THR A 185 7.67 -17.24 0.26
C THR A 185 8.05 -18.47 1.09
N TYR A 186 7.12 -19.40 1.27
CA TYR A 186 7.35 -20.61 2.05
C TYR A 186 6.41 -21.76 1.60
N MET A 187 6.65 -22.97 2.09
CA MET A 187 5.77 -24.12 1.87
C MET A 187 4.62 -24.11 2.90
N LEU A 188 3.37 -23.94 2.46
CA LEU A 188 2.18 -24.05 3.32
C LEU A 188 2.00 -25.46 3.89
N ARG A 189 2.20 -26.45 3.01
CA ARG A 189 2.16 -27.89 3.28
C ARG A 189 3.09 -28.61 2.31
N PRO A 190 3.41 -29.89 2.52
CA PRO A 190 4.13 -30.68 1.53
C PRO A 190 3.47 -30.58 0.15
N GLY A 191 4.22 -30.14 -0.84
CA GLY A 191 3.76 -29.96 -2.22
C GLY A 191 2.99 -28.67 -2.50
N VAL A 192 2.62 -27.85 -1.52
CA VAL A 192 1.87 -26.60 -1.71
C VAL A 192 2.72 -25.42 -1.29
N GLY A 193 3.14 -24.62 -2.28
CA GLY A 193 3.87 -23.38 -2.06
C GLY A 193 2.93 -22.19 -1.87
N TYR A 194 3.43 -21.17 -1.16
CA TYR A 194 2.77 -19.89 -0.96
C TYR A 194 3.72 -18.75 -1.34
N ILE A 195 3.20 -17.81 -2.13
CA ILE A 195 3.88 -16.56 -2.46
C ILE A 195 2.89 -15.42 -2.25
N ARG A 196 3.29 -14.41 -1.46
CA ARG A 196 2.52 -13.18 -1.31
C ARG A 196 3.22 -12.03 -2.02
N ILE A 197 2.49 -11.34 -2.89
CA ILE A 197 2.95 -10.13 -3.58
C ILE A 197 2.25 -8.93 -2.93
N GLY A 198 3.03 -8.05 -2.28
CA GLY A 198 2.50 -6.84 -1.65
C GLY A 198 2.23 -5.70 -2.63
N ASN A 199 3.04 -5.57 -3.69
CA ASN A 199 2.85 -4.60 -4.76
C ASN A 199 3.50 -5.08 -6.07
N PHE A 200 3.23 -4.39 -7.19
CA PHE A 200 3.85 -4.67 -8.48
C PHE A 200 4.89 -3.58 -8.82
N GLY A 201 6.10 -3.71 -8.31
CA GLY A 201 7.24 -2.84 -8.58
C GLY A 201 8.12 -3.31 -9.73
N ALA A 202 9.21 -2.59 -9.97
CA ALA A 202 10.16 -2.87 -11.05
C ALA A 202 10.88 -4.22 -10.88
N THR A 203 11.10 -4.66 -9.65
CA THR A 203 11.81 -5.90 -9.28
C THR A 203 10.89 -7.09 -9.05
N THR A 204 9.57 -6.91 -9.04
CA THR A 204 8.59 -7.94 -8.66
C THR A 204 8.73 -9.23 -9.45
N HIS A 205 8.88 -9.14 -10.78
CA HIS A 205 8.99 -10.36 -11.60
C HIS A 205 10.28 -11.15 -11.29
N GLU A 206 11.41 -10.47 -11.10
CA GLU A 206 12.67 -11.13 -10.74
C GLU A 206 12.56 -11.82 -9.37
N GLU A 207 12.00 -11.13 -8.38
CA GLU A 207 11.76 -11.65 -7.02
C GLU A 207 10.81 -12.85 -7.06
N PHE A 208 9.72 -12.73 -7.85
CA PHE A 208 8.73 -13.81 -8.04
C PHE A 208 9.35 -15.06 -8.64
N VAL A 209 10.20 -14.90 -9.66
CA VAL A 209 10.92 -16.01 -10.28
C VAL A 209 11.85 -16.72 -9.28
N LYS A 210 12.59 -15.96 -8.47
CA LYS A 210 13.44 -16.52 -7.41
C LYS A 210 12.60 -17.30 -6.39
N SER A 211 11.43 -16.78 -6.02
CA SER A 211 10.48 -17.42 -5.11
C SER A 211 9.94 -18.73 -5.70
N LEU A 212 9.52 -18.75 -6.97
CA LEU A 212 9.11 -19.98 -7.66
C LEU A 212 10.22 -21.04 -7.66
N GLN A 213 11.46 -20.64 -7.98
CA GLN A 213 12.59 -21.55 -8.01
C GLN A 213 12.92 -22.11 -6.60
N LYS A 214 12.83 -21.27 -5.55
CA LYS A 214 12.98 -21.70 -4.14
C LYS A 214 11.96 -22.80 -3.82
N LEU A 215 10.68 -22.57 -4.11
CA LEU A 215 9.60 -23.51 -3.80
C LEU A 215 9.64 -24.79 -4.65
N GLN A 216 10.03 -24.69 -5.92
CA GLN A 216 10.22 -25.85 -6.80
C GLN A 216 11.33 -26.78 -6.28
N LYS A 217 12.44 -26.22 -5.77
CA LYS A 217 13.50 -27.00 -5.11
C LYS A 217 13.02 -27.71 -3.84
N LEU A 218 12.01 -27.13 -3.15
CA LEU A 218 11.36 -27.72 -1.98
C LEU A 218 10.22 -28.69 -2.33
N GLY A 219 10.04 -29.01 -3.63
CA GLY A 219 9.06 -29.99 -4.08
C GLY A 219 7.65 -29.44 -4.29
N MET A 220 7.50 -28.13 -4.54
CA MET A 220 6.20 -27.54 -4.83
C MET A 220 5.57 -28.14 -6.10
N LYS A 221 4.32 -28.54 -6.01
CA LYS A 221 3.46 -29.00 -7.12
C LYS A 221 2.28 -28.08 -7.37
N SER A 222 1.77 -27.43 -6.32
CA SER A 222 0.65 -26.49 -6.34
C SER A 222 1.08 -25.16 -5.73
N LEU A 223 0.49 -24.04 -6.20
CA LEU A 223 0.83 -22.70 -5.75
C LEU A 223 -0.43 -21.96 -5.28
N VAL A 224 -0.34 -21.38 -4.09
CA VAL A 224 -1.24 -20.33 -3.62
C VAL A 224 -0.53 -18.99 -3.80
N LEU A 225 -1.05 -18.17 -4.71
CA LEU A 225 -0.59 -16.80 -4.97
C LEU A 225 -1.48 -15.83 -4.21
N ASP A 226 -0.94 -15.15 -3.22
CA ASP A 226 -1.70 -14.21 -2.39
C ASP A 226 -1.51 -12.76 -2.89
N LEU A 227 -2.62 -12.16 -3.32
CA LEU A 227 -2.75 -10.78 -3.77
C LEU A 227 -3.68 -9.96 -2.86
N GLN A 228 -4.02 -10.44 -1.67
CA GLN A 228 -4.80 -9.70 -0.70
C GLN A 228 -4.09 -8.40 -0.32
N GLU A 229 -4.85 -7.31 -0.20
CA GLU A 229 -4.34 -5.95 0.11
C GLU A 229 -3.35 -5.38 -0.93
N ASN A 230 -3.22 -6.02 -2.11
CA ASN A 230 -2.33 -5.55 -3.17
C ASN A 230 -3.03 -4.49 -4.04
N GLY A 231 -2.70 -3.21 -3.83
CA GLY A 231 -3.23 -2.07 -4.59
C GLY A 231 -2.74 -1.97 -6.06
N GLY A 232 -1.91 -2.91 -6.52
CA GLY A 232 -1.36 -2.93 -7.88
C GLY A 232 0.05 -2.39 -8.00
N GLY A 233 0.32 -1.61 -9.04
CA GLY A 233 1.63 -1.06 -9.38
C GLY A 233 1.87 -1.02 -10.88
N TYR A 234 3.06 -1.40 -11.34
CA TYR A 234 3.39 -1.39 -12.76
C TYR A 234 2.68 -2.51 -13.53
N MET A 235 1.93 -2.13 -14.57
CA MET A 235 1.26 -3.05 -15.49
C MET A 235 2.22 -4.07 -16.08
N LYS A 236 3.44 -3.63 -16.47
CA LYS A 236 4.46 -4.53 -17.04
C LYS A 236 4.82 -5.65 -16.06
N ALA A 237 4.99 -5.35 -14.78
CA ALA A 237 5.31 -6.35 -13.77
C ALA A 237 4.19 -7.40 -13.63
N ALA A 238 2.93 -6.97 -13.66
CA ALA A 238 1.77 -7.88 -13.64
C ALA A 238 1.71 -8.77 -14.89
N VAL A 239 1.96 -8.21 -16.07
CA VAL A 239 2.03 -8.96 -17.34
C VAL A 239 3.14 -10.01 -17.27
N ASP A 240 4.33 -9.64 -16.78
CA ASP A 240 5.46 -10.56 -16.67
C ASP A 240 5.20 -11.67 -15.65
N VAL A 241 4.51 -11.38 -14.51
CA VAL A 241 4.09 -12.39 -13.53
C VAL A 241 3.01 -13.32 -14.12
N ALA A 242 1.99 -12.76 -14.77
CA ALA A 242 0.95 -13.58 -15.43
C ALA A 242 1.53 -14.53 -16.50
N ASN A 243 2.58 -14.09 -17.22
CA ASN A 243 3.28 -14.91 -18.20
C ASN A 243 3.89 -16.19 -17.59
N GLU A 244 4.22 -16.21 -16.29
CA GLU A 244 4.78 -17.40 -15.64
C GLU A 244 3.77 -18.57 -15.56
N PHE A 245 2.47 -18.28 -15.73
CA PHE A 245 1.37 -19.24 -15.60
C PHE A 245 0.75 -19.67 -16.93
N LEU A 246 0.84 -18.83 -17.97
CA LEU A 246 0.02 -18.93 -19.18
C LEU A 246 0.77 -19.59 -20.35
N GLN A 247 0.01 -20.13 -21.29
CA GLN A 247 0.56 -20.74 -22.50
C GLN A 247 0.93 -19.66 -23.52
N ARG A 248 1.75 -20.04 -24.49
CA ARG A 248 2.15 -19.14 -25.56
C ARG A 248 0.91 -18.59 -26.30
N LEU A 249 0.92 -17.27 -26.52
CA LEU A 249 -0.13 -16.50 -27.20
C LEU A 249 -1.44 -16.33 -26.41
N ASP A 250 -1.58 -16.93 -25.22
CA ASP A 250 -2.70 -16.59 -24.34
C ASP A 250 -2.73 -15.07 -24.12
N LEU A 251 -3.88 -14.46 -24.31
CA LEU A 251 -4.07 -13.05 -24.01
C LEU A 251 -4.03 -12.87 -22.47
N ILE A 252 -3.24 -11.90 -22.00
CA ILE A 252 -3.14 -11.54 -20.60
C ILE A 252 -4.10 -10.39 -20.29
N VAL A 253 -4.02 -9.33 -21.09
CA VAL A 253 -4.80 -8.11 -20.94
C VAL A 253 -4.73 -7.34 -22.27
N TYR A 254 -5.78 -6.56 -22.58
CA TYR A 254 -5.66 -5.54 -23.60
C TYR A 254 -6.12 -4.18 -23.07
N THR A 255 -5.59 -3.13 -23.66
CA THR A 255 -5.95 -1.75 -23.32
C THR A 255 -6.64 -1.10 -24.49
N ASP A 256 -7.68 -0.31 -24.23
CA ASP A 256 -8.44 0.43 -25.22
C ASP A 256 -8.56 1.90 -24.77
N GLY A 257 -8.01 2.78 -25.58
CA GLY A 257 -7.95 4.22 -25.37
C GLY A 257 -7.93 4.94 -26.72
N ARG A 258 -6.95 5.83 -26.96
CA ARG A 258 -6.71 6.38 -28.30
C ARG A 258 -6.16 5.32 -29.25
N GLU A 259 -5.45 4.36 -28.70
CA GLU A 259 -4.90 3.20 -29.40
C GLU A 259 -5.19 1.95 -28.57
N ARG A 260 -5.46 0.83 -29.27
CA ARG A 260 -5.60 -0.48 -28.65
C ARG A 260 -4.27 -1.19 -28.62
N SER A 261 -3.93 -1.80 -27.49
CA SER A 261 -2.73 -2.61 -27.32
C SER A 261 -3.08 -3.93 -26.63
N GLU A 262 -2.46 -5.03 -27.09
CA GLU A 262 -2.66 -6.37 -26.54
C GLU A 262 -1.35 -6.90 -25.94
N PHE A 263 -1.46 -7.52 -24.78
CA PHE A 263 -0.34 -8.16 -24.08
C PHE A 263 -0.60 -9.66 -24.00
N ARG A 264 0.27 -10.44 -24.64
CA ARG A 264 0.14 -11.89 -24.75
C ARG A 264 1.30 -12.62 -24.09
N ALA A 265 1.02 -13.79 -23.55
CA ALA A 265 2.02 -14.65 -22.94
C ALA A 265 3.03 -15.18 -23.97
N LYS A 266 4.29 -15.22 -23.56
CA LYS A 266 5.41 -15.72 -24.38
C LYS A 266 5.52 -17.25 -24.35
N GLY A 267 4.87 -17.89 -23.37
CA GLY A 267 4.88 -19.35 -23.19
C GLY A 267 6.18 -19.92 -22.63
N ASN A 268 7.01 -19.08 -22.03
CA ASN A 268 8.26 -19.46 -21.38
C ASN A 268 8.17 -19.45 -19.83
N GLY A 269 6.95 -19.40 -19.30
CA GLY A 269 6.69 -19.36 -17.87
C GLY A 269 7.10 -20.66 -17.14
N ARG A 270 7.46 -20.53 -15.89
CA ARG A 270 8.04 -21.59 -15.04
C ARG A 270 6.99 -22.41 -14.28
N PHE A 271 5.76 -21.92 -14.20
CA PHE A 271 4.68 -22.60 -13.49
C PHE A 271 3.40 -22.68 -14.35
N ARG A 272 3.50 -23.30 -15.52
CA ARG A 272 2.38 -23.48 -16.47
C ARG A 272 1.49 -24.68 -16.17
N VAL A 273 1.97 -25.60 -15.35
CA VAL A 273 1.25 -26.82 -14.92
C VAL A 273 1.19 -26.88 -13.39
N GLY A 274 0.31 -27.69 -12.86
CA GLY A 274 0.04 -27.77 -11.42
C GLY A 274 -1.11 -26.85 -11.00
N SER A 275 -1.70 -27.10 -9.84
CA SER A 275 -2.83 -26.32 -9.32
C SER A 275 -2.38 -24.91 -8.94
N LEU A 276 -3.12 -23.90 -9.40
CA LEU A 276 -2.90 -22.49 -9.06
C LEU A 276 -4.18 -21.91 -8.44
N ILE A 277 -4.03 -21.34 -7.25
CA ILE A 277 -5.08 -20.56 -6.61
C ILE A 277 -4.58 -19.15 -6.36
N VAL A 278 -5.38 -18.16 -6.73
CA VAL A 278 -5.11 -16.72 -6.49
C VAL A 278 -6.04 -16.25 -5.38
N LEU A 279 -5.45 -15.77 -4.27
CA LEU A 279 -6.21 -15.18 -3.17
C LEU A 279 -6.38 -13.69 -3.41
N VAL A 280 -7.60 -13.20 -3.24
CA VAL A 280 -7.97 -11.80 -3.47
C VAL A 280 -8.93 -11.29 -2.40
N ASP A 281 -8.93 -9.98 -2.21
CA ASP A 281 -9.88 -9.29 -1.36
C ASP A 281 -10.36 -7.97 -2.00
N GLU A 282 -11.15 -7.23 -1.28
CA GLU A 282 -11.72 -5.93 -1.69
C GLU A 282 -10.68 -4.83 -1.92
N TYR A 283 -9.44 -5.02 -1.48
CA TYR A 283 -8.30 -4.09 -1.69
C TYR A 283 -7.40 -4.52 -2.84
N THR A 284 -7.57 -5.74 -3.35
CA THR A 284 -6.86 -6.22 -4.55
C THR A 284 -7.26 -5.37 -5.75
N ALA A 285 -6.32 -4.62 -6.35
CA ALA A 285 -6.64 -3.60 -7.36
C ALA A 285 -5.65 -3.53 -8.52
N SER A 286 -6.11 -2.98 -9.66
CA SER A 286 -5.24 -2.55 -10.79
C SER A 286 -4.36 -3.68 -11.35
N ALA A 287 -3.03 -3.58 -11.24
CA ALA A 287 -2.08 -4.59 -11.72
C ALA A 287 -2.33 -5.98 -11.11
N ALA A 288 -2.77 -6.06 -9.85
CA ALA A 288 -3.16 -7.31 -9.22
C ALA A 288 -4.42 -7.92 -9.89
N GLU A 289 -5.37 -7.07 -10.31
CA GLU A 289 -6.56 -7.52 -11.04
C GLU A 289 -6.23 -7.99 -12.47
N ILE A 290 -5.14 -7.50 -13.09
CA ILE A 290 -4.65 -8.01 -14.38
C ILE A 290 -4.22 -9.46 -14.24
N VAL A 291 -3.41 -9.80 -13.23
CA VAL A 291 -2.99 -11.18 -12.98
C VAL A 291 -4.19 -12.06 -12.65
N THR A 292 -5.06 -11.60 -11.76
CA THR A 292 -6.27 -12.33 -11.34
C THR A 292 -7.20 -12.61 -12.51
N GLY A 293 -7.50 -11.58 -13.32
CA GLY A 293 -8.37 -11.70 -14.50
C GLY A 293 -7.79 -12.60 -15.59
N ALA A 294 -6.47 -12.52 -15.82
CA ALA A 294 -5.80 -13.38 -16.77
C ALA A 294 -5.85 -14.86 -16.35
N VAL A 295 -5.60 -15.15 -15.08
CA VAL A 295 -5.67 -16.52 -14.52
C VAL A 295 -7.10 -17.06 -14.58
N GLN A 296 -8.10 -16.27 -14.21
CA GLN A 296 -9.50 -16.67 -14.19
C GLN A 296 -10.04 -16.90 -15.61
N ASP A 297 -9.87 -15.92 -16.52
CA ASP A 297 -10.44 -15.98 -17.87
C ASP A 297 -9.81 -17.03 -18.76
N GLN A 298 -8.51 -17.33 -18.54
CA GLN A 298 -7.82 -18.40 -19.25
C GLN A 298 -8.07 -19.80 -18.64
N ASP A 299 -8.90 -19.89 -17.59
CA ASP A 299 -9.12 -21.15 -16.84
C ASP A 299 -7.82 -21.79 -16.35
N ARG A 300 -6.81 -20.97 -16.05
CA ARG A 300 -5.50 -21.45 -15.59
C ARG A 300 -5.52 -21.81 -14.11
N GLY A 301 -6.38 -21.20 -13.33
CA GLY A 301 -6.50 -21.41 -11.89
C GLY A 301 -7.81 -20.88 -11.36
N LEU A 302 -8.01 -21.04 -10.07
CA LEU A 302 -9.19 -20.55 -9.35
C LEU A 302 -8.85 -19.27 -8.58
N VAL A 303 -9.82 -18.36 -8.52
CA VAL A 303 -9.77 -17.14 -7.71
C VAL A 303 -10.60 -17.38 -6.45
N VAL A 304 -10.00 -17.17 -5.28
CA VAL A 304 -10.61 -17.44 -3.97
C VAL A 304 -10.58 -16.18 -3.13
N GLY A 305 -11.67 -15.84 -2.48
CA GLY A 305 -11.78 -14.71 -1.56
C GLY A 305 -12.99 -13.85 -1.76
N ARG A 306 -12.80 -12.54 -1.86
CA ARG A 306 -13.88 -11.56 -2.04
C ARG A 306 -13.69 -10.76 -3.33
N ARG A 307 -14.77 -10.14 -3.79
CA ARG A 307 -14.77 -9.32 -5.01
C ARG A 307 -13.72 -8.21 -4.91
N THR A 308 -12.87 -8.09 -5.92
CA THR A 308 -11.77 -7.13 -5.97
C THR A 308 -12.25 -5.69 -6.09
N PHE A 309 -11.32 -4.73 -6.03
CA PHE A 309 -11.61 -3.30 -5.99
C PHE A 309 -12.33 -2.79 -7.24
N GLY A 310 -11.92 -3.22 -8.43
CA GLY A 310 -12.48 -2.75 -9.69
C GLY A 310 -11.82 -1.49 -10.26
N LYS A 311 -10.49 -1.49 -10.36
CA LYS A 311 -9.75 -0.43 -11.06
C LYS A 311 -9.26 -0.94 -12.41
N GLY A 312 -10.02 -0.64 -13.47
CA GLY A 312 -9.75 -1.01 -14.86
C GLY A 312 -9.19 0.13 -15.70
N LEU A 313 -8.44 1.07 -15.12
CA LEU A 313 -7.88 2.25 -15.77
C LEU A 313 -6.36 2.16 -15.89
N VAL A 314 -5.85 2.50 -17.09
CA VAL A 314 -4.42 2.64 -17.35
C VAL A 314 -4.03 4.10 -17.19
N GLN A 315 -3.02 4.35 -16.38
CA GLN A 315 -2.52 5.69 -16.11
C GLN A 315 -1.13 5.88 -16.68
N ARG A 316 -0.88 7.06 -17.25
CA ARG A 316 0.45 7.52 -17.68
C ARG A 316 0.93 8.60 -16.74
N GLN A 317 2.18 8.51 -16.36
CA GLN A 317 2.90 9.54 -15.61
C GLN A 317 3.50 10.54 -16.60
N ILE A 318 3.23 11.82 -16.41
CA ILE A 318 3.73 12.92 -17.23
C ILE A 318 4.48 13.86 -16.27
N THR A 319 5.80 13.89 -16.37
CA THR A 319 6.64 14.76 -15.55
C THR A 319 6.57 16.19 -16.10
N LEU A 320 6.35 17.15 -15.23
CA LEU A 320 6.35 18.57 -15.54
C LEU A 320 7.76 19.18 -15.35
N PRO A 321 8.03 20.39 -15.88
CA PRO A 321 9.37 21.00 -15.85
C PRO A 321 9.95 21.20 -14.44
N ASP A 322 9.11 21.41 -13.43
CA ASP A 322 9.48 21.56 -12.02
C ASP A 322 9.66 20.21 -11.29
N THR A 323 9.62 19.11 -12.04
CA THR A 323 9.69 17.73 -11.53
C THR A 323 8.44 17.26 -10.76
N SER A 324 7.38 18.05 -10.67
CA SER A 324 6.05 17.57 -10.31
C SER A 324 5.48 16.66 -11.40
N MET A 325 4.36 15.98 -11.16
CA MET A 325 3.87 14.96 -12.06
C MET A 325 2.33 14.98 -12.16
N ILE A 326 1.86 14.84 -13.39
CA ILE A 326 0.48 14.48 -13.66
C ILE A 326 0.39 12.97 -13.89
N ARG A 327 -0.44 12.29 -13.15
CA ARG A 327 -0.85 10.92 -13.43
C ARG A 327 -2.21 10.98 -14.12
N LEU A 328 -2.24 10.69 -15.42
CA LEU A 328 -3.40 10.85 -16.28
C LEU A 328 -3.92 9.50 -16.77
N THR A 329 -5.20 9.26 -16.64
CA THR A 329 -5.89 8.11 -17.25
C THR A 329 -5.89 8.25 -18.76
N ILE A 330 -5.35 7.24 -19.48
CA ILE A 330 -5.19 7.24 -20.93
C ILE A 330 -5.94 6.12 -21.65
N ALA A 331 -6.35 5.08 -20.92
CA ALA A 331 -7.09 3.94 -21.50
C ALA A 331 -7.86 3.18 -20.41
N HIS A 332 -8.85 2.41 -20.82
CA HIS A 332 -9.39 1.30 -20.04
C HIS A 332 -8.60 0.03 -20.34
N TYR A 333 -8.52 -0.90 -19.37
CA TYR A 333 -8.04 -2.23 -19.67
C TYR A 333 -9.14 -3.27 -19.49
N TYR A 334 -8.98 -4.36 -20.22
CA TYR A 334 -9.93 -5.44 -20.34
C TYR A 334 -9.22 -6.78 -20.12
N THR A 335 -9.90 -7.69 -19.44
CA THR A 335 -9.43 -9.05 -19.23
C THR A 335 -9.51 -9.86 -20.53
N PRO A 336 -8.90 -11.06 -20.61
CA PRO A 336 -8.94 -11.89 -21.81
C PRO A 336 -10.36 -12.19 -22.36
N ALA A 337 -11.34 -12.35 -21.48
CA ALA A 337 -12.74 -12.56 -21.88
C ALA A 337 -13.46 -11.28 -22.37
N GLY A 338 -12.76 -10.14 -22.40
CA GLY A 338 -13.32 -8.87 -22.84
C GLY A 338 -14.03 -8.06 -21.78
N ARG A 339 -13.90 -8.43 -20.50
CA ARG A 339 -14.54 -7.73 -19.38
C ARG A 339 -13.80 -6.43 -19.07
N CYS A 340 -14.52 -5.30 -19.06
CA CYS A 340 -14.07 -4.10 -18.36
C CYS A 340 -14.39 -4.28 -16.86
N ILE A 341 -13.38 -4.33 -16.01
CA ILE A 341 -13.58 -4.52 -14.57
C ILE A 341 -13.73 -3.21 -13.80
N GLN A 342 -13.61 -2.07 -14.50
CA GLN A 342 -13.74 -0.75 -13.88
C GLN A 342 -15.09 -0.61 -13.20
N LYS A 343 -15.08 -0.30 -11.89
CA LYS A 343 -16.32 0.04 -11.18
C LYS A 343 -16.86 1.38 -11.67
N PRO A 344 -18.18 1.57 -11.71
CA PRO A 344 -18.79 2.80 -12.19
C PRO A 344 -18.30 4.03 -11.41
N TYR A 345 -18.12 5.13 -12.12
CA TYR A 345 -17.89 6.46 -11.54
C TYR A 345 -18.58 7.54 -12.35
N VAL A 346 -18.86 8.67 -11.69
CA VAL A 346 -19.38 9.87 -12.34
C VAL A 346 -18.26 10.90 -12.37
N LYS A 347 -18.02 11.48 -13.57
CA LYS A 347 -17.00 12.53 -13.74
C LYS A 347 -17.28 13.68 -12.78
N GLY A 348 -16.23 14.15 -12.09
CA GLY A 348 -16.31 15.23 -11.10
C GLY A 348 -16.92 14.83 -9.75
N LYS A 349 -17.27 13.55 -9.51
CA LYS A 349 -17.82 13.04 -8.25
C LYS A 349 -16.90 11.97 -7.65
N SER A 350 -15.72 12.37 -7.19
CA SER A 350 -14.75 11.46 -6.59
C SER A 350 -15.17 10.94 -5.21
N GLU A 351 -16.00 11.68 -4.47
CA GLU A 351 -16.49 11.29 -3.14
C GLU A 351 -17.32 10.01 -3.18
N ASP A 352 -18.29 9.90 -4.09
CA ASP A 352 -19.12 8.71 -4.27
C ASP A 352 -18.26 7.47 -4.58
N TYR A 353 -17.21 7.67 -5.38
CA TYR A 353 -16.26 6.61 -5.71
C TYR A 353 -15.43 6.15 -4.49
N ALA A 354 -15.01 7.09 -3.65
CA ALA A 354 -14.28 6.80 -2.42
C ALA A 354 -15.13 6.04 -1.40
N MET A 355 -16.44 6.34 -1.34
CA MET A 355 -17.40 5.69 -0.43
C MET A 355 -17.80 4.27 -0.83
N ASP A 356 -17.39 3.77 -2.01
CA ASP A 356 -17.82 2.47 -2.53
C ASP A 356 -17.53 1.32 -1.56
N MET A 357 -16.36 1.29 -0.93
CA MET A 357 -16.01 0.25 0.03
C MET A 357 -16.94 0.21 1.24
N GLN A 358 -17.28 1.37 1.79
CA GLN A 358 -18.23 1.47 2.90
C GLN A 358 -19.64 1.03 2.46
N ASN A 359 -20.02 1.38 1.22
CA ASN A 359 -21.29 0.98 0.65
C ASN A 359 -21.38 -0.54 0.41
N ARG A 360 -20.28 -1.18 -0.06
CA ARG A 360 -20.19 -2.65 -0.18
C ARG A 360 -20.37 -3.32 1.20
N LEU A 361 -19.71 -2.79 2.23
CA LEU A 361 -19.87 -3.30 3.60
C LEU A 361 -21.32 -3.17 4.08
N ARG A 362 -21.94 -2.00 3.89
CA ARG A 362 -23.34 -1.75 4.28
C ARG A 362 -24.34 -2.64 3.55
N ARG A 363 -24.10 -2.95 2.26
CA ARG A 363 -24.93 -3.86 1.46
C ARG A 363 -24.70 -5.34 1.78
N GLY A 364 -23.74 -5.67 2.65
CA GLY A 364 -23.41 -7.04 3.02
C GLY A 364 -22.56 -7.80 2.00
N GLU A 365 -22.04 -7.14 0.97
CA GLU A 365 -21.29 -7.76 -0.12
C GLU A 365 -19.97 -8.43 0.34
N LEU A 366 -19.43 -8.02 1.49
CA LEU A 366 -18.22 -8.64 2.04
C LEU A 366 -18.52 -9.89 2.87
N MET A 367 -19.77 -10.09 3.28
CA MET A 367 -20.20 -11.21 4.12
C MET A 367 -21.02 -12.28 3.37
N ASN A 368 -21.68 -11.89 2.26
CA ASN A 368 -22.50 -12.81 1.50
C ASN A 368 -22.39 -12.55 0.00
N ALA A 369 -22.04 -13.60 -0.77
CA ALA A 369 -21.97 -13.53 -2.23
C ALA A 369 -23.31 -13.16 -2.88
N ASP A 370 -24.44 -13.62 -2.32
CA ASP A 370 -25.78 -13.35 -2.84
C ASP A 370 -26.19 -11.88 -2.74
N SER A 371 -25.48 -11.08 -1.96
CA SER A 371 -25.66 -9.63 -1.90
C SER A 371 -25.01 -8.88 -3.08
N ILE A 372 -24.26 -9.59 -3.93
CA ILE A 372 -23.53 -9.02 -5.07
C ILE A 372 -24.37 -9.24 -6.34
N HIS A 373 -24.87 -8.17 -6.93
CA HIS A 373 -25.68 -8.24 -8.13
C HIS A 373 -24.99 -7.60 -9.33
N PHE A 374 -24.97 -8.29 -10.44
CA PHE A 374 -24.50 -7.79 -11.72
C PHE A 374 -25.62 -7.76 -12.73
N ALA A 375 -25.64 -6.75 -13.59
CA ALA A 375 -26.56 -6.71 -14.73
C ALA A 375 -26.22 -7.84 -15.72
N ASP A 376 -27.23 -8.43 -16.37
CA ASP A 376 -27.03 -9.48 -17.37
C ASP A 376 -26.13 -9.04 -18.53
N SER A 377 -26.14 -7.76 -18.88
CA SER A 377 -25.25 -7.17 -19.90
C SER A 377 -23.77 -7.21 -19.54
N LEU A 378 -23.43 -7.49 -18.27
CA LEU A 378 -22.06 -7.60 -17.76
C LEU A 378 -21.61 -9.05 -17.59
N ARG A 379 -22.39 -10.02 -18.08
CA ARG A 379 -22.07 -11.45 -18.06
C ARG A 379 -21.14 -11.81 -19.20
N TYR A 380 -20.07 -12.51 -18.89
CA TYR A 380 -19.08 -13.04 -19.83
C TYR A 380 -18.78 -14.49 -19.46
N TYR A 381 -17.95 -15.14 -20.26
CA TYR A 381 -17.55 -16.53 -20.05
C TYR A 381 -16.04 -16.69 -20.15
N THR A 382 -15.48 -17.54 -19.30
CA THR A 382 -14.05 -17.93 -19.42
C THR A 382 -13.78 -18.64 -20.75
N LEU A 383 -12.53 -18.61 -21.21
CA LEU A 383 -12.22 -18.94 -22.61
C LEU A 383 -12.16 -20.44 -22.90
N ARG A 384 -11.96 -21.29 -21.90
CA ARG A 384 -11.80 -22.74 -22.10
C ARG A 384 -12.94 -23.57 -21.49
N GLN A 385 -13.32 -23.25 -20.24
CA GLN A 385 -14.36 -23.99 -19.52
C GLN A 385 -15.75 -23.33 -19.58
N HIS A 386 -15.84 -22.14 -20.17
CA HIS A 386 -17.09 -21.36 -20.28
C HIS A 386 -17.79 -21.13 -18.93
N ARG A 387 -17.00 -20.96 -17.83
CA ARG A 387 -17.56 -20.55 -16.54
C ARG A 387 -18.06 -19.12 -16.62
N THR A 388 -19.19 -18.84 -15.98
CA THR A 388 -19.75 -17.47 -15.92
C THR A 388 -18.85 -16.57 -15.08
N VAL A 389 -18.52 -15.41 -15.63
CA VAL A 389 -17.76 -14.33 -14.98
C VAL A 389 -18.41 -12.98 -15.29
N TYR A 390 -18.11 -11.95 -14.49
CA TYR A 390 -18.77 -10.66 -14.61
C TYR A 390 -17.76 -9.52 -14.79
N GLY A 391 -18.18 -8.46 -15.48
CA GLY A 391 -17.47 -7.18 -15.59
C GLY A 391 -18.11 -6.09 -14.74
N GLY A 392 -17.61 -4.85 -14.87
CA GLY A 392 -18.27 -3.65 -14.33
C GLY A 392 -18.11 -3.38 -12.83
N GLY A 393 -17.17 -4.02 -12.15
CA GLY A 393 -17.00 -3.73 -10.72
C GLY A 393 -16.02 -4.65 -9.98
N GLY A 394 -14.85 -4.88 -10.56
CA GLY A 394 -13.85 -5.80 -10.03
C GLY A 394 -14.05 -7.24 -10.51
N ILE A 395 -13.23 -8.13 -10.00
CA ILE A 395 -13.25 -9.55 -10.31
C ILE A 395 -13.98 -10.29 -9.18
N MET A 396 -15.07 -10.96 -9.54
CA MET A 396 -15.77 -11.86 -8.63
C MET A 396 -14.97 -13.15 -8.50
N PRO A 397 -14.65 -13.63 -7.28
CA PRO A 397 -13.92 -14.88 -7.12
C PRO A 397 -14.77 -16.09 -7.55
N ASP A 398 -14.10 -17.16 -7.96
CA ASP A 398 -14.75 -18.45 -8.27
C ASP A 398 -15.24 -19.14 -6.97
N TYR A 399 -14.53 -18.92 -5.88
CA TYR A 399 -14.92 -19.40 -4.55
C TYR A 399 -14.93 -18.24 -3.56
N PHE A 400 -16.13 -17.83 -3.17
CA PHE A 400 -16.31 -16.72 -2.23
C PHE A 400 -16.01 -17.16 -0.79
N VAL A 401 -15.16 -16.38 -0.10
CA VAL A 401 -14.88 -16.55 1.33
C VAL A 401 -15.31 -15.26 2.04
N PRO A 402 -16.32 -15.31 2.91
CA PRO A 402 -16.82 -14.11 3.59
C PRO A 402 -15.78 -13.50 4.52
N LEU A 403 -15.88 -12.18 4.72
CA LEU A 403 -15.12 -11.50 5.75
C LEU A 403 -15.56 -12.00 7.13
N ASP A 404 -14.63 -12.55 7.88
CA ASP A 404 -14.91 -12.98 9.24
C ASP A 404 -14.93 -11.77 10.19
N THR A 405 -16.11 -11.22 10.43
CA THR A 405 -16.31 -10.11 11.37
C THR A 405 -16.32 -10.57 12.84
N THR A 406 -16.30 -11.86 13.10
CA THR A 406 -16.35 -12.39 14.47
C THR A 406 -14.99 -12.31 15.16
N ILE A 407 -13.89 -12.41 14.41
CA ILE A 407 -12.52 -12.30 14.93
C ILE A 407 -12.12 -10.84 15.13
N TYR A 408 -12.52 -9.96 14.20
CA TYR A 408 -12.21 -8.53 14.25
C TYR A 408 -13.27 -7.77 15.04
N THR A 409 -13.38 -8.06 16.34
CA THR A 409 -14.31 -7.40 17.26
C THR A 409 -14.09 -5.89 17.31
N ARG A 410 -15.06 -5.13 17.81
CA ARG A 410 -14.90 -3.69 18.05
C ARG A 410 -13.74 -3.41 19.00
N TYR A 411 -13.62 -4.21 20.06
CA TYR A 411 -12.55 -4.09 21.04
C TYR A 411 -11.17 -4.32 20.41
N HIS A 412 -11.02 -5.36 19.57
CA HIS A 412 -9.77 -5.61 18.84
C HIS A 412 -9.39 -4.43 17.95
N ARG A 413 -10.33 -3.93 17.13
CA ARG A 413 -10.07 -2.79 16.23
C ARG A 413 -9.66 -1.53 16.99
N ALA A 414 -10.28 -1.26 18.14
CA ALA A 414 -9.93 -0.10 18.96
C ALA A 414 -8.52 -0.18 19.54
N LEU A 415 -8.09 -1.37 20.03
CA LEU A 415 -6.73 -1.62 20.51
C LEU A 415 -5.70 -1.48 19.38
N GLN A 416 -6.01 -1.99 18.17
CA GLN A 416 -5.15 -1.86 17.00
C GLN A 416 -5.00 -0.41 16.53
N ALA A 417 -6.09 0.34 16.47
CA ALA A 417 -6.09 1.75 16.05
C ALA A 417 -5.21 2.65 16.94
N ARG A 418 -4.97 2.24 18.19
CA ARG A 418 -4.09 2.92 19.15
C ARG A 418 -2.72 2.24 19.28
N SER A 419 -2.42 1.28 18.41
CA SER A 419 -1.16 0.51 18.40
C SER A 419 -0.84 -0.21 19.73
N VAL A 420 -1.83 -0.45 20.60
CA VAL A 420 -1.61 -1.04 21.93
C VAL A 420 -0.99 -2.43 21.80
N VAL A 421 -1.53 -3.25 20.89
CA VAL A 421 -1.03 -4.63 20.65
C VAL A 421 0.39 -4.62 20.08
N LEU A 422 0.64 -3.74 19.11
CA LEU A 422 1.96 -3.63 18.48
C LEU A 422 3.02 -3.16 19.49
N ASN A 423 2.71 -2.14 20.29
CA ASN A 423 3.63 -1.61 21.30
C ASN A 423 3.94 -2.63 22.39
N ALA A 424 2.94 -3.40 22.84
CA ALA A 424 3.15 -4.47 23.81
C ALA A 424 4.06 -5.57 23.25
N ASN A 425 3.86 -5.97 21.98
CA ASN A 425 4.74 -6.92 21.30
C ASN A 425 6.18 -6.40 21.23
N LEU A 426 6.38 -5.15 20.80
CA LEU A 426 7.70 -4.57 20.63
C LEU A 426 8.46 -4.49 21.97
N ARG A 427 7.79 -4.06 23.04
CA ARG A 427 8.38 -4.07 24.39
C ARG A 427 8.76 -5.48 24.81
N TYR A 428 7.84 -6.44 24.65
CA TYR A 428 8.09 -7.83 25.03
C TYR A 428 9.28 -8.43 24.28
N VAL A 429 9.36 -8.24 22.97
CA VAL A 429 10.50 -8.76 22.17
C VAL A 429 11.79 -8.04 22.50
N ASP A 430 11.77 -6.73 22.74
CA ASP A 430 12.94 -5.94 23.10
C ASP A 430 13.52 -6.39 24.45
N ASP A 431 12.66 -6.54 25.46
CA ASP A 431 13.06 -6.94 26.81
C ASP A 431 13.57 -8.39 26.88
N ASN A 432 13.06 -9.29 26.02
CA ASN A 432 13.32 -10.73 26.10
C ASN A 432 14.04 -11.31 24.87
N ARG A 433 14.54 -10.47 23.95
CA ARG A 433 15.09 -10.93 22.65
C ARG A 433 16.15 -12.02 22.80
N ARG A 434 17.09 -11.83 23.74
CA ARG A 434 18.17 -12.78 23.99
C ARG A 434 17.61 -14.13 24.47
N GLU A 435 16.74 -14.12 25.48
CA GLU A 435 16.11 -15.32 26.03
C GLU A 435 15.26 -16.05 24.99
N LEU A 436 14.49 -15.29 24.17
CA LEU A 436 13.70 -15.85 23.08
C LEU A 436 14.59 -16.52 22.03
N THR A 437 15.70 -15.91 21.65
CA THR A 437 16.62 -16.47 20.65
C THR A 437 17.33 -17.72 21.19
N GLU A 438 17.72 -17.74 22.47
CA GLU A 438 18.35 -18.88 23.12
C GLU A 438 17.35 -20.04 23.34
N ALA A 439 16.11 -19.74 23.75
CA ALA A 439 15.07 -20.75 24.00
C ALA A 439 14.49 -21.33 22.68
N TYR A 440 14.43 -20.53 21.62
CA TYR A 440 13.87 -20.91 20.34
C TYR A 440 14.87 -20.71 19.20
N PRO A 441 15.88 -21.58 19.09
CA PRO A 441 16.91 -21.44 18.05
C PRO A 441 16.39 -21.71 16.62
N THR A 442 15.19 -22.30 16.48
CA THR A 442 14.54 -22.56 15.18
C THR A 442 13.08 -22.13 15.21
N PHE A 443 12.58 -21.70 14.05
CA PHE A 443 11.17 -21.34 13.89
C PHE A 443 10.22 -22.52 14.18
N ASP A 444 10.57 -23.74 13.78
CA ASP A 444 9.73 -24.93 14.02
C ASP A 444 9.53 -25.18 15.52
N LEU A 445 10.58 -25.07 16.32
CA LEU A 445 10.49 -25.18 17.78
C LEU A 445 9.62 -24.08 18.37
N PHE A 446 9.82 -22.83 17.95
CA PHE A 446 9.00 -21.70 18.35
C PHE A 446 7.53 -21.92 17.99
N LYS A 447 7.27 -22.30 16.75
CA LYS A 447 5.92 -22.52 16.25
C LYS A 447 5.16 -23.58 17.05
N GLN A 448 5.84 -24.65 17.46
CA GLN A 448 5.24 -25.75 18.22
C GLN A 448 5.03 -25.43 19.70
N SER A 449 5.96 -24.73 20.34
CA SER A 449 6.01 -24.66 21.82
C SER A 449 5.89 -23.25 22.41
N PHE A 450 6.06 -22.17 21.61
CA PHE A 450 5.94 -20.82 22.14
C PHE A 450 4.49 -20.45 22.39
N GLU A 451 4.24 -19.96 23.61
CA GLU A 451 2.97 -19.32 23.99
C GLU A 451 3.25 -17.91 24.53
N ILE A 452 2.38 -16.97 24.20
CA ILE A 452 2.46 -15.60 24.72
C ILE A 452 2.25 -15.63 26.23
N PRO A 453 3.16 -15.04 27.04
CA PRO A 453 2.99 -14.92 28.48
C PRO A 453 1.72 -14.15 28.83
N LYS A 454 1.03 -14.59 29.88
CA LYS A 454 -0.17 -13.94 30.36
C LYS A 454 0.07 -12.47 30.72
N SER A 455 1.24 -12.13 31.23
CA SER A 455 1.64 -10.75 31.56
C SER A 455 1.56 -9.79 30.38
N VAL A 456 1.90 -10.25 29.16
CA VAL A 456 1.78 -9.44 27.93
C VAL A 456 0.32 -9.14 27.62
N ILE A 457 -0.55 -10.14 27.76
CA ILE A 457 -2.00 -9.99 27.56
C ILE A 457 -2.61 -9.07 28.60
N ASP A 458 -2.24 -9.24 29.87
CA ASP A 458 -2.73 -8.41 30.99
C ASP A 458 -2.29 -6.94 30.77
N ASN A 459 -1.05 -6.70 30.33
CA ASN A 459 -0.55 -5.36 29.99
C ASN A 459 -1.36 -4.70 28.86
N ILE A 460 -1.71 -5.45 27.80
CA ILE A 460 -2.55 -4.91 26.71
C ILE A 460 -3.93 -4.49 27.22
N VAL A 461 -4.53 -5.28 28.11
CA VAL A 461 -5.83 -4.96 28.68
C VAL A 461 -5.72 -3.68 29.54
N GLU A 462 -4.69 -3.58 30.37
CA GLU A 462 -4.43 -2.43 31.25
C GLU A 462 -4.17 -1.15 30.46
N GLU A 463 -3.32 -1.21 29.43
CA GLU A 463 -3.07 -0.05 28.54
C GLU A 463 -4.34 0.33 27.75
N GLY A 464 -5.14 -0.64 27.33
CA GLY A 464 -6.44 -0.37 26.71
C GLY A 464 -7.39 0.36 27.67
N GLU A 465 -7.46 -0.07 28.94
CA GLU A 465 -8.29 0.56 29.96
C GLU A 465 -7.84 2.01 30.27
N LYS A 466 -6.53 2.29 30.29
CA LYS A 466 -5.99 3.66 30.43
C LYS A 466 -6.41 4.59 29.29
N LEU A 467 -6.65 4.02 28.09
CA LEU A 467 -7.13 4.74 26.91
C LEU A 467 -8.66 4.73 26.77
N ASP A 468 -9.38 4.28 27.81
CA ASP A 468 -10.84 4.08 27.84
C ASP A 468 -11.36 3.12 26.76
N ILE A 469 -10.52 2.16 26.35
CA ILE A 469 -10.86 1.09 25.40
C ILE A 469 -11.28 -0.13 26.23
N LYS A 470 -12.57 -0.45 26.20
CA LYS A 470 -13.16 -1.56 26.99
C LYS A 470 -13.97 -2.49 26.07
N PRO A 471 -13.97 -3.80 26.37
CA PRO A 471 -14.85 -4.75 25.68
C PRO A 471 -16.31 -4.47 26.07
N GLN A 472 -17.24 -4.75 25.17
CA GLN A 472 -18.67 -4.62 25.40
C GLN A 472 -19.18 -5.63 26.44
N ASP A 473 -18.66 -6.86 26.36
CA ASP A 473 -18.99 -7.94 27.27
C ASP A 473 -17.83 -8.95 27.42
N LYS A 474 -18.04 -9.97 28.26
CA LYS A 474 -17.06 -11.05 28.50
C LYS A 474 -16.80 -11.90 27.25
N ALA A 475 -17.80 -12.07 26.38
CA ALA A 475 -17.69 -12.87 25.17
C ALA A 475 -16.81 -12.17 24.14
N GLU A 476 -17.02 -10.88 23.91
CA GLU A 476 -16.14 -10.04 23.08
C GLU A 476 -14.71 -10.03 23.60
N LYS A 477 -14.53 -9.84 24.92
CA LYS A 477 -13.20 -9.89 25.55
C LYS A 477 -12.50 -11.21 25.25
N LYS A 478 -13.16 -12.36 25.49
CA LYS A 478 -12.58 -13.67 25.27
C LYS A 478 -12.15 -13.87 23.81
N LYS A 479 -13.06 -13.61 22.85
CA LYS A 479 -12.75 -13.74 21.41
C LYS A 479 -11.56 -12.90 20.99
N THR A 480 -11.55 -11.62 21.43
CA THR A 480 -10.44 -10.70 21.15
C THR A 480 -9.12 -11.25 21.67
N LEU A 481 -9.07 -11.68 22.92
CA LEU A 481 -7.83 -12.15 23.54
C LEU A 481 -7.33 -13.46 22.90
N ASP A 482 -8.23 -14.37 22.53
CA ASP A 482 -7.85 -15.61 21.84
C ASP A 482 -7.21 -15.33 20.48
N TYR A 483 -7.78 -14.42 19.68
CA TYR A 483 -7.18 -14.00 18.41
C TYR A 483 -5.87 -13.21 18.60
N MET A 484 -5.81 -12.35 19.59
CA MET A 484 -4.60 -11.57 19.90
C MET A 484 -3.42 -12.45 20.28
N LYS A 485 -3.62 -13.58 20.95
CA LYS A 485 -2.53 -14.54 21.25
C LYS A 485 -1.88 -15.05 19.95
N LEU A 486 -2.69 -15.44 18.97
CA LEU A 486 -2.19 -15.85 17.66
C LEU A 486 -1.43 -14.70 16.96
N GLN A 487 -2.02 -13.52 16.95
CA GLN A 487 -1.42 -12.34 16.33
C GLN A 487 -0.08 -11.95 17.00
N LEU A 488 -0.02 -11.95 18.32
CA LEU A 488 1.22 -11.67 19.06
C LEU A 488 2.28 -12.73 18.79
N LYS A 489 1.91 -14.01 18.77
CA LYS A 489 2.84 -15.09 18.38
C LYS A 489 3.41 -14.85 16.99
N ALA A 490 2.58 -14.46 16.03
CA ALA A 490 3.03 -14.13 14.68
C ALA A 490 3.93 -12.89 14.65
N LEU A 491 3.61 -11.84 15.42
CA LEU A 491 4.42 -10.65 15.53
C LEU A 491 5.80 -10.93 16.14
N VAL A 492 5.88 -11.75 17.20
CA VAL A 492 7.16 -12.20 17.78
C VAL A 492 7.97 -12.97 16.73
N ALA A 493 7.33 -13.89 15.99
CA ALA A 493 8.00 -14.61 14.91
C ALA A 493 8.54 -13.68 13.82
N ARG A 494 7.78 -12.65 13.43
CA ARG A 494 8.23 -11.61 12.50
C ARG A 494 9.50 -10.92 13.00
N ASP A 495 9.51 -10.53 14.26
CA ASP A 495 10.58 -9.72 14.84
C ASP A 495 11.87 -10.55 15.12
N LEU A 496 11.76 -11.89 15.15
CA LEU A 496 12.89 -12.82 15.31
C LEU A 496 13.41 -13.36 13.96
N TRP A 497 12.53 -13.67 12.99
CA TRP A 497 12.92 -14.32 11.73
C TRP A 497 12.48 -13.56 10.48
N GLY A 498 11.23 -13.07 10.43
CA GLY A 498 10.73 -12.30 9.29
C GLY A 498 9.28 -12.57 8.90
N MET A 499 8.93 -12.08 7.72
CA MET A 499 7.54 -12.13 7.24
C MET A 499 7.11 -13.52 6.77
N ASP A 500 8.02 -14.38 6.34
CA ASP A 500 7.71 -15.77 5.99
C ASP A 500 7.09 -16.48 7.20
N GLU A 501 7.70 -16.32 8.38
CA GLU A 501 7.29 -16.92 9.65
C GLU A 501 6.03 -16.28 10.22
N TYR A 502 5.88 -14.96 10.06
CA TYR A 502 4.62 -14.26 10.40
C TYR A 502 3.44 -14.88 9.67
N PHE A 503 3.53 -14.96 8.34
CA PHE A 503 2.45 -15.53 7.53
C PHE A 503 2.29 -17.03 7.74
N ALA A 504 3.35 -17.77 8.04
CA ALA A 504 3.26 -19.19 8.36
C ALA A 504 2.43 -19.48 9.62
N ILE A 505 2.40 -18.54 10.57
CA ILE A 505 1.52 -18.63 11.76
C ILE A 505 0.11 -18.12 11.42
N MET A 506 -0.02 -16.94 10.83
CA MET A 506 -1.33 -16.34 10.56
C MET A 506 -2.18 -17.17 9.61
N ASN A 507 -1.56 -17.79 8.61
CA ASN A 507 -2.25 -18.56 7.59
C ASN A 507 -2.79 -19.91 8.09
N GLU A 508 -2.36 -20.40 9.27
CA GLU A 508 -2.94 -21.61 9.86
C GLU A 508 -4.43 -21.46 10.19
N SER A 509 -4.84 -20.27 10.58
CA SER A 509 -6.24 -19.97 10.93
C SER A 509 -6.96 -19.10 9.91
N SER A 510 -6.29 -18.70 8.81
CA SER A 510 -6.88 -17.85 7.77
C SER A 510 -7.95 -18.62 6.99
N PRO A 511 -9.24 -18.22 7.04
CA PRO A 511 -10.31 -18.93 6.32
C PRO A 511 -10.07 -19.01 4.81
N ILE A 512 -9.53 -17.95 4.21
CA ILE A 512 -9.26 -17.89 2.78
C ILE A 512 -8.13 -18.84 2.36
N VAL A 513 -7.08 -18.95 3.18
CA VAL A 513 -5.97 -19.88 2.93
C VAL A 513 -6.42 -21.31 3.15
N GLN A 514 -7.22 -21.59 4.18
CA GLN A 514 -7.75 -22.93 4.43
C GLN A 514 -8.70 -23.38 3.30
N ALA A 515 -9.55 -22.48 2.78
CA ALA A 515 -10.37 -22.75 1.60
C ALA A 515 -9.51 -23.12 0.38
N ALA A 516 -8.43 -22.36 0.14
CA ALA A 516 -7.51 -22.63 -0.97
C ALA A 516 -6.82 -24.00 -0.83
N ILE A 517 -6.38 -24.36 0.37
CA ILE A 517 -5.79 -25.68 0.64
C ILE A 517 -6.81 -26.79 0.38
N GLY A 518 -8.05 -26.62 0.86
CA GLY A 518 -9.14 -27.58 0.64
C GLY A 518 -9.41 -27.82 -0.84
N LEU A 519 -9.43 -26.77 -1.66
CA LEU A 519 -9.62 -26.87 -3.11
C LEU A 519 -8.45 -27.55 -3.84
N ILE A 520 -7.22 -27.41 -3.34
CA ILE A 520 -6.04 -28.10 -3.90
C ILE A 520 -6.05 -29.60 -3.56
N THR A 521 -6.49 -29.97 -2.35
CA THR A 521 -6.44 -31.37 -1.87
C THR A 521 -7.59 -32.23 -2.37
N ASN A 522 -8.71 -31.61 -2.79
CA ASN A 522 -9.90 -32.31 -3.30
C ASN A 522 -9.89 -32.48 -4.83
N ASN A 523 -8.91 -31.93 -5.52
CA ASN A 523 -8.66 -32.10 -6.95
C ASN A 523 -7.40 -32.98 -7.17
#